data_1baa4e35a4e9a366f29d2b9eeac771ef
#
_entry.id   1baa4e35a4e9a366f29d2b9eeac771ef
#
_cell.length_a   1.000
_cell.length_b   1.000
_cell.length_c   1.000
_cell.angle_alpha   90.00
_cell.angle_beta   90.00
_cell.angle_gamma   90.00
#
_symmetry.space_group_name_H-M   'P 1'
#
loop_
_entity.id
_entity.type
_entity.pdbx_description
1 polymer ?
#
loop_
_entity_poly.entity_id
_entity_poly.type
_entity_poly.pdbx_seq_one_letter_code
_entity_poly.pdbx_strand_id
1 'polypeptide(L)'
;MKIITIEGIDGSGKTVQFELLKRNLEERGFTVDTLGFPDYASFFGGQVGRYLSGEEGVYATEIDQKSMALWFALDRWEAFKNREEGDFDFLIINRYVLSNAVYQSIRDRDLDKPDIIDWVFELEYGHFGLPRPALNIFFDVTPKRAGSNVDSKGFRDYVGEGRDVYEASLGIQERARNMYIRAAERYGDVEMINCMEGPSMRPREVIAHDVMRALSRRGLI
;
A
#
# COMPACT_ATOMS: atom_id res chain seq x y z
N MET A 1 7.91 18.81 4.32
CA MET A 1 6.83 17.90 3.86
C MET A 1 6.85 16.63 4.71
N LYS A 2 5.69 16.19 5.22
CA LYS A 2 5.52 14.93 5.96
C LYS A 2 4.88 13.89 5.05
N ILE A 3 5.43 12.68 4.99
CA ILE A 3 4.89 11.60 4.15
C ILE A 3 4.03 10.68 5.00
N ILE A 4 2.79 10.46 4.57
CA ILE A 4 1.85 9.51 5.17
C ILE A 4 1.49 8.47 4.13
N THR A 5 1.66 7.20 4.42
CA THR A 5 1.28 6.13 3.50
C THR A 5 0.00 5.44 3.92
N ILE A 6 -0.74 4.98 2.95
CA ILE A 6 -2.00 4.25 3.10
C ILE A 6 -1.77 2.81 2.66
N GLU A 7 -1.83 1.90 3.60
CA GLU A 7 -1.44 0.50 3.45
C GLU A 7 -2.58 -0.46 3.79
N GLY A 8 -2.52 -1.68 3.27
CA GLY A 8 -3.51 -2.75 3.56
C GLY A 8 -3.83 -3.61 2.35
N ILE A 9 -4.57 -4.68 2.58
CA ILE A 9 -4.97 -5.65 1.56
C ILE A 9 -5.95 -5.04 0.55
N ASP A 10 -6.16 -5.73 -0.58
CA ASP A 10 -7.10 -5.28 -1.60
C ASP A 10 -8.54 -5.34 -1.07
N GLY A 11 -9.32 -4.29 -1.34
CA GLY A 11 -10.67 -4.14 -0.79
C GLY A 11 -10.73 -3.63 0.66
N SER A 12 -9.62 -3.26 1.30
CA SER A 12 -9.62 -2.73 2.67
C SER A 12 -10.15 -1.30 2.81
N GLY A 13 -10.60 -0.65 1.72
CA GLY A 13 -11.16 0.70 1.77
C GLY A 13 -10.12 1.83 1.67
N LYS A 14 -8.87 1.52 1.29
CA LYS A 14 -7.78 2.50 1.15
C LYS A 14 -8.17 3.75 0.36
N THR A 15 -8.76 3.56 -0.82
CA THR A 15 -9.16 4.69 -1.70
C THR A 15 -10.11 5.66 -0.99
N VAL A 16 -11.10 5.13 -0.28
CA VAL A 16 -12.06 5.97 0.47
C VAL A 16 -11.36 6.73 1.59
N GLN A 17 -10.48 6.06 2.34
CA GLN A 17 -9.77 6.67 3.46
C GLN A 17 -8.67 7.64 2.98
N PHE A 18 -8.09 7.40 1.81
CA PHE A 18 -7.16 8.30 1.15
C PHE A 18 -7.82 9.66 0.85
N GLU A 19 -8.99 9.63 0.22
CA GLU A 19 -9.74 10.86 -0.10
C GLU A 19 -10.23 11.59 1.17
N LEU A 20 -10.67 10.83 2.18
CA LEU A 20 -11.09 11.39 3.46
C LEU A 20 -9.92 12.05 4.19
N LEU A 21 -8.74 11.41 4.20
CA LEU A 21 -7.54 11.96 4.82
C LEU A 21 -7.11 13.25 4.13
N LYS A 22 -7.03 13.24 2.79
CA LYS A 22 -6.70 14.42 2.00
C LYS A 22 -7.62 15.58 2.37
N ARG A 23 -8.93 15.38 2.25
CA ARG A 23 -9.95 16.40 2.57
C ARG A 23 -9.82 16.92 4.01
N ASN A 24 -9.69 16.02 4.99
CA ASN A 24 -9.59 16.41 6.39
C ASN A 24 -8.34 17.24 6.71
N LEU A 25 -7.24 17.03 6.00
CA LEU A 25 -6.04 17.85 6.13
C LEU A 25 -6.21 19.21 5.44
N GLU A 26 -6.78 19.23 4.23
CA GLU A 26 -7.06 20.47 3.48
C GLU A 26 -8.07 21.37 4.24
N GLU A 27 -9.12 20.80 4.83
CA GLU A 27 -10.08 21.53 5.68
C GLU A 27 -9.45 22.14 6.95
N ARG A 28 -8.27 21.63 7.37
CA ARG A 28 -7.47 22.20 8.47
C ARG A 28 -6.43 23.21 8.00
N GLY A 29 -6.40 23.53 6.71
CA GLY A 29 -5.50 24.51 6.12
C GLY A 29 -4.12 23.97 5.70
N PHE A 30 -3.91 22.66 5.72
CA PHE A 30 -2.66 22.06 5.22
C PHE A 30 -2.68 21.94 3.70
N THR A 31 -1.53 22.16 3.08
CA THR A 31 -1.31 21.85 1.66
C THR A 31 -0.96 20.36 1.50
N VAL A 32 -1.66 19.67 0.59
CA VAL A 32 -1.55 18.21 0.42
C VAL A 32 -1.27 17.87 -1.03
N ASP A 33 -0.22 17.10 -1.25
CA ASP A 33 0.03 16.43 -2.53
C ASP A 33 -0.14 14.92 -2.40
N THR A 34 -0.29 14.23 -3.52
CA THR A 34 -0.67 12.81 -3.53
C THR A 34 0.09 12.00 -4.56
N LEU A 35 0.41 10.74 -4.22
CA LEU A 35 0.94 9.71 -5.11
C LEU A 35 0.21 8.39 -4.88
N GLY A 36 0.30 7.49 -5.86
CA GLY A 36 -0.18 6.11 -5.71
C GLY A 36 0.67 5.16 -6.53
N PHE A 37 0.92 3.97 -5.97
CA PHE A 37 1.71 2.94 -6.63
C PHE A 37 0.96 1.60 -6.69
N PRO A 38 1.18 0.80 -7.77
CA PRO A 38 1.98 1.15 -8.95
C PRO A 38 1.37 2.30 -9.76
N ASP A 39 2.22 3.15 -10.36
CA ASP A 39 1.78 4.10 -11.36
C ASP A 39 1.80 3.43 -12.75
N TYR A 40 0.69 2.86 -13.13
CA TYR A 40 0.56 2.11 -14.39
C TYR A 40 0.78 2.96 -15.65
N ALA A 41 0.80 4.28 -15.55
CA ALA A 41 1.11 5.18 -16.65
C ALA A 41 2.63 5.40 -16.83
N SER A 42 3.43 5.10 -15.79
CA SER A 42 4.89 5.17 -15.85
C SER A 42 5.48 3.98 -16.61
N PHE A 43 6.78 4.07 -16.97
CA PHE A 43 7.45 2.95 -17.63
C PHE A 43 7.54 1.71 -16.74
N PHE A 44 8.04 1.88 -15.51
CA PHE A 44 8.22 0.74 -14.60
C PHE A 44 6.90 0.25 -13.99
N GLY A 45 5.99 1.16 -13.66
CA GLY A 45 4.66 0.80 -13.16
C GLY A 45 3.81 0.09 -14.24
N GLY A 46 3.95 0.48 -15.51
CA GLY A 46 3.35 -0.23 -16.63
C GLY A 46 3.85 -1.68 -16.73
N GLN A 47 5.16 -1.92 -16.54
CA GLN A 47 5.71 -3.29 -16.50
C GLN A 47 5.17 -4.08 -15.32
N VAL A 48 5.06 -3.47 -14.13
CA VAL A 48 4.39 -4.10 -12.97
C VAL A 48 2.96 -4.52 -13.33
N GLY A 49 2.20 -3.65 -14.00
CA GLY A 49 0.84 -3.94 -14.47
C GLY A 49 0.77 -5.18 -15.37
N ARG A 50 1.68 -5.31 -16.34
CA ARG A 50 1.77 -6.48 -17.23
C ARG A 50 2.02 -7.77 -16.47
N TYR A 51 2.91 -7.78 -15.48
CA TYR A 51 3.15 -8.95 -14.64
C TYR A 51 1.96 -9.29 -13.75
N LEU A 52 1.26 -8.30 -13.23
CA LEU A 52 0.07 -8.50 -12.40
C LEU A 52 -1.13 -9.02 -13.21
N SER A 53 -1.28 -8.57 -14.45
CA SER A 53 -2.35 -9.05 -15.37
C SER A 53 -2.00 -10.37 -16.08
N GLY A 54 -0.73 -10.76 -16.10
CA GLY A 54 -0.25 -11.91 -16.87
C GLY A 54 -0.23 -11.66 -18.38
N GLU A 55 -0.13 -10.41 -18.80
CA GLU A 55 0.04 -10.04 -20.19
C GLU A 55 1.29 -10.74 -20.76
N GLU A 56 1.23 -11.19 -22.00
CA GLU A 56 2.30 -11.94 -22.65
C GLU A 56 2.65 -13.31 -22.00
N GLY A 57 1.79 -13.82 -21.12
CA GLY A 57 1.95 -15.13 -20.49
C GLY A 57 2.98 -15.20 -19.37
N VAL A 58 3.47 -14.07 -18.89
CA VAL A 58 4.37 -13.99 -17.73
C VAL A 58 3.64 -13.38 -16.54
N TYR A 59 3.50 -14.15 -15.47
CA TYR A 59 2.81 -13.71 -14.26
C TYR A 59 3.76 -13.26 -13.16
N ALA A 60 3.37 -12.26 -12.39
CA ALA A 60 4.13 -11.80 -11.24
C ALA A 60 4.49 -12.95 -10.27
N THR A 61 3.63 -13.98 -10.16
CA THR A 61 3.85 -15.17 -9.32
C THR A 61 4.96 -16.10 -9.83
N GLU A 62 5.41 -15.95 -11.07
CA GLU A 62 6.48 -16.76 -11.69
C GLU A 62 7.86 -16.09 -11.57
N ILE A 63 7.89 -14.79 -11.27
CA ILE A 63 9.11 -14.01 -11.05
C ILE A 63 9.51 -14.20 -9.58
N ASP A 64 10.79 -14.36 -9.26
CA ASP A 64 11.24 -14.46 -7.86
C ASP A 64 10.93 -13.17 -7.06
N GLN A 65 10.84 -13.33 -5.72
CA GLN A 65 10.41 -12.23 -4.84
C GLN A 65 11.27 -10.96 -4.99
N LYS A 66 12.59 -11.11 -5.05
CA LYS A 66 13.49 -9.96 -5.09
C LYS A 66 13.46 -9.26 -6.43
N SER A 67 13.40 -10.02 -7.53
CA SER A 67 13.25 -9.46 -8.87
C SER A 67 11.92 -8.71 -9.00
N MET A 68 10.84 -9.26 -8.48
CA MET A 68 9.55 -8.55 -8.49
C MET A 68 9.59 -7.31 -7.59
N ALA A 69 10.24 -7.38 -6.43
CA ALA A 69 10.43 -6.24 -5.54
C ALA A 69 11.19 -5.09 -6.23
N LEU A 70 12.19 -5.41 -7.08
CA LEU A 70 12.93 -4.41 -7.87
C LEU A 70 12.02 -3.66 -8.85
N TRP A 71 11.10 -4.33 -9.54
CA TRP A 71 10.17 -3.67 -10.45
C TRP A 71 9.31 -2.63 -9.73
N PHE A 72 8.74 -3.00 -8.57
CA PHE A 72 7.98 -2.07 -7.73
C PHE A 72 8.85 -0.93 -7.18
N ALA A 73 10.12 -1.21 -6.84
CA ALA A 73 11.05 -0.21 -6.32
C ALA A 73 11.44 0.81 -7.40
N LEU A 74 11.66 0.36 -8.65
CA LEU A 74 11.97 1.21 -9.80
C LEU A 74 10.80 2.13 -10.17
N ASP A 75 9.56 1.67 -10.05
CA ASP A 75 8.36 2.49 -10.25
C ASP A 75 8.35 3.68 -9.27
N ARG A 76 8.60 3.43 -8.00
CA ARG A 76 8.70 4.50 -6.99
C ARG A 76 9.90 5.41 -7.22
N TRP A 77 11.06 4.84 -7.54
CA TRP A 77 12.27 5.61 -7.83
C TRP A 77 12.05 6.56 -9.02
N GLU A 78 11.38 6.10 -10.11
CA GLU A 78 11.06 6.93 -11.27
C GLU A 78 10.19 8.12 -10.88
N ALA A 79 9.14 7.89 -10.07
CA ALA A 79 8.24 8.93 -9.60
C ALA A 79 8.97 9.99 -8.74
N PHE A 80 9.88 9.57 -7.87
CA PHE A 80 10.61 10.49 -7.00
C PHE A 80 11.80 11.18 -7.69
N LYS A 81 12.44 10.54 -8.69
CA LYS A 81 13.58 11.10 -9.41
C LYS A 81 13.26 12.42 -10.12
N ASN A 82 12.07 12.52 -10.68
CA ASN A 82 11.65 13.68 -11.47
C ASN A 82 10.72 14.61 -10.67
N ARG A 83 10.50 14.31 -9.39
CA ARG A 83 9.62 15.12 -8.55
C ARG A 83 10.33 16.41 -8.15
N GLU A 84 9.73 17.52 -8.48
CA GLU A 84 10.12 18.82 -7.90
C GLU A 84 9.64 18.88 -6.45
N GLU A 85 10.51 19.35 -5.55
CA GLU A 85 10.11 19.63 -4.18
C GLU A 85 9.11 20.78 -4.19
N GLY A 86 7.84 20.47 -3.94
CA GLY A 86 6.79 21.47 -3.76
C GLY A 86 6.69 21.86 -2.28
N ASP A 87 6.16 23.06 -2.04
CA ASP A 87 5.86 23.57 -0.70
C ASP A 87 4.55 22.95 -0.16
N PHE A 88 4.55 21.61 -0.02
CA PHE A 88 3.43 20.90 0.58
C PHE A 88 3.73 20.52 2.03
N ASP A 89 2.73 20.63 2.89
CA ASP A 89 2.83 20.15 4.28
C ASP A 89 2.84 18.64 4.33
N PHE A 90 2.00 17.99 3.50
CA PHE A 90 1.83 16.54 3.44
C PHE A 90 1.93 16.00 2.02
N LEU A 91 2.54 14.81 1.91
CA LEU A 91 2.43 13.91 0.78
C LEU A 91 1.73 12.63 1.24
N ILE A 92 0.54 12.36 0.71
CA ILE A 92 -0.18 11.12 0.97
C ILE A 92 0.11 10.14 -0.16
N ILE A 93 0.53 8.93 0.20
CA ILE A 93 0.89 7.89 -0.79
C ILE A 93 -0.01 6.66 -0.59
N ASN A 94 -0.73 6.29 -1.64
CA ASN A 94 -1.48 5.03 -1.65
C ASN A 94 -0.55 3.90 -2.08
N ARG A 95 -0.23 2.98 -1.15
CA ARG A 95 0.77 1.92 -1.28
C ARG A 95 2.20 2.44 -1.50
N TYR A 96 3.06 2.13 -0.58
CA TYR A 96 4.46 2.56 -0.65
C TYR A 96 5.40 1.37 -0.44
N VAL A 97 6.58 1.63 0.09
CA VAL A 97 7.63 0.62 0.32
C VAL A 97 7.13 -0.55 1.19
N LEU A 98 6.31 -0.26 2.20
CA LEU A 98 5.76 -1.31 3.07
C LEU A 98 4.86 -2.28 2.30
N SER A 99 4.04 -1.82 1.35
CA SER A 99 3.27 -2.72 0.47
C SER A 99 4.18 -3.67 -0.30
N ASN A 100 5.25 -3.17 -0.92
CA ASN A 100 6.21 -3.99 -1.64
C ASN A 100 6.84 -5.03 -0.70
N ALA A 101 7.35 -4.58 0.44
CA ALA A 101 7.98 -5.44 1.45
C ALA A 101 7.05 -6.56 1.90
N VAL A 102 5.79 -6.25 2.20
CA VAL A 102 4.77 -7.22 2.65
C VAL A 102 4.44 -8.22 1.55
N TYR A 103 4.05 -7.74 0.36
CA TYR A 103 3.58 -8.63 -0.70
C TYR A 103 4.68 -9.52 -1.24
N GLN A 104 5.91 -9.04 -1.36
CA GLN A 104 7.01 -9.89 -1.81
C GLN A 104 7.46 -10.89 -0.75
N SER A 105 7.38 -10.57 0.54
CA SER A 105 7.69 -11.50 1.63
C SER A 105 6.76 -12.72 1.71
N ILE A 106 5.52 -12.60 1.25
CA ILE A 106 4.51 -13.68 1.38
C ILE A 106 4.35 -14.55 0.12
N ARG A 107 5.08 -14.25 -0.95
CA ARG A 107 4.91 -14.94 -2.25
C ARG A 107 5.41 -16.38 -2.24
N ASP A 108 6.54 -16.64 -1.60
CA ASP A 108 7.04 -18.00 -1.42
C ASP A 108 6.14 -18.73 -0.42
N ARG A 109 5.68 -19.91 -0.82
CA ARG A 109 4.84 -20.78 0.01
C ARG A 109 5.62 -21.44 1.15
N ASP A 110 6.93 -21.30 1.13
CA ASP A 110 7.82 -21.86 2.13
C ASP A 110 7.80 -20.98 3.38
N LEU A 111 7.00 -21.38 4.36
CA LEU A 111 6.82 -20.66 5.63
C LEU A 111 8.10 -20.59 6.47
N ASP A 112 9.12 -21.36 6.13
CA ASP A 112 10.40 -21.39 6.84
C ASP A 112 11.42 -20.38 6.29
N LYS A 113 11.13 -19.72 5.17
CA LYS A 113 11.98 -18.63 4.66
C LYS A 113 11.75 -17.34 5.45
N PRO A 114 12.83 -16.63 5.81
CA PRO A 114 12.71 -15.31 6.43
C PRO A 114 12.01 -14.34 5.46
N ASP A 115 11.22 -13.42 6.01
CA ASP A 115 10.68 -12.30 5.22
C ASP A 115 11.81 -11.44 4.63
N ILE A 116 11.50 -10.69 3.59
CA ILE A 116 12.46 -9.80 2.93
C ILE A 116 12.20 -8.32 3.24
N ILE A 117 11.47 -8.01 4.32
CA ILE A 117 11.07 -6.63 4.63
C ILE A 117 12.30 -5.74 4.80
N ASP A 118 13.26 -6.16 5.62
CA ASP A 118 14.47 -5.37 5.86
C ASP A 118 15.31 -5.20 4.58
N TRP A 119 15.35 -6.24 3.72
CA TRP A 119 16.03 -6.15 2.44
C TRP A 119 15.36 -5.13 1.49
N VAL A 120 14.02 -5.10 1.44
CA VAL A 120 13.29 -4.10 0.65
C VAL A 120 13.49 -2.70 1.22
N PHE A 121 13.51 -2.54 2.53
CA PHE A 121 13.77 -1.26 3.17
C PHE A 121 15.20 -0.76 2.89
N GLU A 122 16.19 -1.65 2.93
CA GLU A 122 17.57 -1.30 2.58
C GLU A 122 17.70 -0.92 1.10
N LEU A 123 17.06 -1.68 0.20
CA LEU A 123 17.03 -1.37 -1.22
C LEU A 123 16.44 0.02 -1.49
N GLU A 124 15.24 0.28 -0.98
CA GLU A 124 14.49 1.46 -1.37
C GLU A 124 14.88 2.72 -0.58
N TYR A 125 15.05 2.60 0.73
CA TYR A 125 15.46 3.73 1.57
C TYR A 125 16.97 3.93 1.60
N GLY A 126 17.76 2.85 1.59
CA GLY A 126 19.20 2.91 1.65
C GLY A 126 19.87 3.17 0.31
N HIS A 127 19.58 2.34 -0.69
CA HIS A 127 20.24 2.42 -2.00
C HIS A 127 19.55 3.38 -2.98
N PHE A 128 18.24 3.37 -3.06
CA PHE A 128 17.50 4.28 -3.97
C PHE A 128 17.28 5.66 -3.35
N GLY A 129 17.49 5.82 -2.04
CA GLY A 129 17.34 7.08 -1.35
C GLY A 129 15.90 7.59 -1.28
N LEU A 130 14.91 6.69 -1.37
CA LEU A 130 13.51 7.08 -1.25
C LEU A 130 13.25 7.64 0.17
N PRO A 131 12.42 8.69 0.29
CA PRO A 131 12.15 9.28 1.59
C PRO A 131 11.35 8.32 2.50
N ARG A 132 11.73 8.26 3.77
CA ARG A 132 10.99 7.47 4.76
C ARG A 132 9.68 8.17 5.13
N PRO A 133 8.55 7.43 5.22
CA PRO A 133 7.30 8.01 5.70
C PRO A 133 7.40 8.38 7.18
N ALA A 134 6.71 9.46 7.57
CA ALA A 134 6.51 9.81 8.97
C ALA A 134 5.54 8.83 9.65
N LEU A 135 4.62 8.24 8.86
CA LEU A 135 3.67 7.23 9.34
C LEU A 135 3.15 6.37 8.18
N ASN A 136 3.17 5.05 8.38
CA ASN A 136 2.46 4.10 7.56
C ASN A 136 1.13 3.74 8.24
N ILE A 137 -0.01 4.00 7.61
CA ILE A 137 -1.33 3.68 8.14
C ILE A 137 -1.82 2.39 7.51
N PHE A 138 -1.87 1.33 8.30
CA PHE A 138 -2.38 0.03 7.88
C PHE A 138 -3.86 -0.12 8.26
N PHE A 139 -4.74 -0.25 7.26
CA PHE A 139 -6.16 -0.54 7.44
C PHE A 139 -6.40 -2.03 7.58
N ASP A 140 -6.67 -2.47 8.81
CA ASP A 140 -6.93 -3.88 9.13
C ASP A 140 -8.37 -4.27 8.81
N VAL A 141 -8.54 -5.06 7.75
CA VAL A 141 -9.82 -5.64 7.30
C VAL A 141 -9.64 -7.14 7.09
N THR A 142 -10.64 -7.93 7.46
CA THR A 142 -10.59 -9.38 7.22
C THR A 142 -10.64 -9.69 5.70
N PRO A 143 -9.88 -10.69 5.21
CA PRO A 143 -9.83 -11.02 3.77
C PRO A 143 -11.19 -11.33 3.18
N LYS A 144 -12.06 -12.00 3.95
CA LYS A 144 -13.43 -12.30 3.53
C LYS A 144 -14.22 -11.02 3.22
N ARG A 145 -14.14 -10.01 4.11
CA ARG A 145 -14.85 -8.74 3.91
C ARG A 145 -14.21 -7.93 2.79
N ALA A 146 -12.89 -7.89 2.74
CA ALA A 146 -12.15 -7.20 1.70
C ALA A 146 -12.45 -7.78 0.30
N GLY A 147 -12.53 -9.10 0.15
CA GLY A 147 -12.92 -9.76 -1.09
C GLY A 147 -14.30 -9.33 -1.59
N SER A 148 -15.30 -9.23 -0.70
CA SER A 148 -16.63 -8.73 -1.06
C SER A 148 -16.62 -7.29 -1.58
N ASN A 149 -15.69 -6.45 -1.08
CA ASN A 149 -15.54 -5.08 -1.55
C ASN A 149 -14.84 -5.02 -2.93
N VAL A 150 -13.92 -5.94 -3.22
CA VAL A 150 -13.26 -6.04 -4.55
C VAL A 150 -14.29 -6.41 -5.61
N ASP A 151 -15.17 -7.39 -5.33
CA ASP A 151 -16.22 -7.83 -6.27
C ASP A 151 -17.20 -6.71 -6.64
N SER A 152 -17.36 -5.72 -5.77
CA SER A 152 -18.23 -4.56 -6.03
C SER A 152 -17.55 -3.45 -6.83
N LYS A 153 -16.22 -3.54 -7.09
CA LYS A 153 -15.49 -2.58 -7.93
C LYS A 153 -15.73 -2.89 -9.41
N GLY A 154 -15.96 -1.84 -10.21
CA GLY A 154 -16.09 -1.94 -11.66
C GLY A 154 -14.76 -2.16 -12.39
N PHE A 155 -14.78 -1.84 -13.69
CA PHE A 155 -13.63 -1.91 -14.61
C PHE A 155 -12.38 -1.20 -14.08
N ARG A 156 -11.20 -1.80 -14.34
CA ARG A 156 -9.88 -1.25 -14.02
C ARG A 156 -8.95 -1.34 -15.22
N ASP A 157 -8.23 -0.28 -15.51
CA ASP A 157 -7.45 -0.13 -16.75
C ASP A 157 -6.42 -1.24 -16.98
N TYR A 158 -5.83 -1.83 -15.90
CA TYR A 158 -4.76 -2.83 -16.02
C TYR A 158 -5.23 -4.30 -15.97
N VAL A 159 -6.45 -4.59 -15.49
CA VAL A 159 -7.03 -5.96 -15.44
C VAL A 159 -8.45 -6.04 -15.99
N GLY A 160 -9.05 -4.93 -16.40
CA GLY A 160 -10.45 -4.88 -16.84
C GLY A 160 -11.43 -5.13 -15.69
N GLU A 161 -12.42 -6.02 -15.90
CA GLU A 161 -13.39 -6.42 -14.88
C GLU A 161 -12.87 -7.55 -13.96
N GLY A 162 -11.69 -8.11 -14.26
CA GLY A 162 -11.08 -9.20 -13.51
C GLY A 162 -10.39 -8.80 -12.21
N ARG A 163 -9.76 -9.78 -11.57
CA ARG A 163 -8.85 -9.62 -10.43
C ARG A 163 -7.43 -9.85 -10.91
N ASP A 164 -6.45 -9.10 -10.39
CA ASP A 164 -5.06 -9.43 -10.61
C ASP A 164 -4.65 -10.71 -9.85
N VAL A 165 -3.44 -11.22 -10.13
CA VAL A 165 -2.97 -12.50 -9.57
C VAL A 165 -2.89 -12.49 -8.03
N TYR A 166 -2.70 -11.34 -7.40
CA TYR A 166 -2.67 -11.23 -5.94
C TYR A 166 -4.08 -11.10 -5.35
N GLU A 167 -4.98 -10.36 -6.01
CA GLU A 167 -6.39 -10.21 -5.61
C GLU A 167 -7.18 -11.53 -5.75
N ALA A 168 -6.86 -12.34 -6.76
CA ALA A 168 -7.56 -13.59 -7.02
C ALA A 168 -7.32 -14.65 -5.94
N SER A 169 -6.26 -14.54 -5.14
CA SER A 169 -5.89 -15.52 -4.12
C SER A 169 -6.23 -15.06 -2.71
N LEU A 170 -7.32 -15.63 -2.13
CA LEU A 170 -7.67 -15.40 -0.72
C LEU A 170 -6.52 -15.75 0.22
N GLY A 171 -5.74 -16.80 -0.07
CA GLY A 171 -4.59 -17.19 0.73
C GLY A 171 -3.46 -16.15 0.71
N ILE A 172 -3.27 -15.43 -0.40
CA ILE A 172 -2.32 -14.29 -0.47
C ILE A 172 -2.82 -13.14 0.39
N GLN A 173 -4.09 -12.79 0.31
CA GLN A 173 -4.66 -11.68 1.10
C GLN A 173 -4.60 -11.95 2.61
N GLU A 174 -4.81 -13.19 3.03
CA GLU A 174 -4.68 -13.58 4.44
C GLU A 174 -3.21 -13.49 4.92
N ARG A 175 -2.28 -14.01 4.15
CA ARG A 175 -0.85 -13.88 4.46
C ARG A 175 -0.40 -12.41 4.48
N ALA A 176 -0.87 -11.59 3.53
CA ALA A 176 -0.56 -10.17 3.48
C ALA A 176 -1.06 -9.45 4.73
N ARG A 177 -2.32 -9.66 5.12
CA ARG A 177 -2.88 -9.12 6.36
C ARG A 177 -2.03 -9.48 7.57
N ASN A 178 -1.69 -10.77 7.72
CA ASN A 178 -0.87 -11.24 8.83
C ASN A 178 0.53 -10.62 8.83
N MET A 179 1.12 -10.42 7.66
CA MET A 179 2.43 -9.77 7.53
C MET A 179 2.36 -8.27 7.86
N TYR A 180 1.29 -7.55 7.48
CA TYR A 180 1.06 -6.17 7.92
C TYR A 180 0.91 -6.06 9.44
N ILE A 181 0.20 -7.01 10.09
CA ILE A 181 0.07 -7.05 11.55
C ILE A 181 1.46 -7.20 12.20
N ARG A 182 2.28 -8.15 11.72
CA ARG A 182 3.66 -8.33 12.21
C ARG A 182 4.52 -7.09 11.98
N ALA A 183 4.34 -6.41 10.84
CA ALA A 183 5.04 -5.16 10.58
C ALA A 183 4.63 -4.06 11.56
N ALA A 184 3.35 -3.95 11.90
CA ALA A 184 2.86 -2.99 12.90
C ALA A 184 3.39 -3.28 14.32
N GLU A 185 3.62 -4.55 14.65
CA GLU A 185 4.23 -4.96 15.92
C GLU A 185 5.76 -4.69 15.96
N ARG A 186 6.42 -4.79 14.79
CA ARG A 186 7.88 -4.70 14.67
C ARG A 186 8.39 -3.28 14.46
N TYR A 187 7.67 -2.45 13.70
CA TYR A 187 8.11 -1.12 13.28
C TYR A 187 7.25 -0.03 13.91
N GLY A 188 7.90 0.89 14.63
CA GLY A 188 7.22 1.95 15.37
C GLY A 188 6.54 3.02 14.51
N ASP A 189 6.83 3.05 13.20
CA ASP A 189 6.24 3.94 12.20
C ASP A 189 5.04 3.34 11.45
N VAL A 190 4.55 2.17 11.88
CA VAL A 190 3.33 1.55 11.35
C VAL A 190 2.20 1.65 12.38
N GLU A 191 1.12 2.31 12.00
CA GLU A 191 -0.09 2.45 12.83
C GLU A 191 -1.21 1.59 12.26
N MET A 192 -1.67 0.62 13.03
CA MET A 192 -2.78 -0.24 12.63
C MET A 192 -4.12 0.39 13.01
N ILE A 193 -4.98 0.60 12.04
CA ILE A 193 -6.36 1.06 12.22
C ILE A 193 -7.31 -0.11 12.05
N ASN A 194 -7.95 -0.53 13.13
CA ASN A 194 -8.99 -1.55 13.07
C ASN A 194 -10.22 -1.01 12.32
N CYS A 195 -10.53 -1.61 11.18
CA CYS A 195 -11.66 -1.22 10.33
C CYS A 195 -12.89 -2.13 10.51
N MET A 196 -12.84 -3.10 11.43
CA MET A 196 -13.90 -4.08 11.61
C MET A 196 -14.64 -3.89 12.94
N GLU A 197 -15.95 -4.15 12.90
CA GLU A 197 -16.80 -4.34 14.05
C GLU A 197 -17.59 -5.64 13.85
N GLY A 198 -17.15 -6.70 14.51
CA GLY A 198 -17.62 -8.05 14.22
C GLY A 198 -17.37 -8.44 12.75
N PRO A 199 -18.38 -8.93 12.00
CA PRO A 199 -18.22 -9.30 10.59
C PRO A 199 -18.30 -8.11 9.61
N SER A 200 -18.66 -6.92 10.08
CA SER A 200 -18.94 -5.74 9.25
C SER A 200 -17.78 -4.72 9.32
N MET A 201 -17.64 -3.92 8.27
CA MET A 201 -16.77 -2.76 8.34
C MET A 201 -17.43 -1.66 9.17
N ARG A 202 -16.61 -0.96 9.95
CA ARG A 202 -17.01 0.25 10.67
C ARG A 202 -17.37 1.37 9.68
N PRO A 203 -18.19 2.34 10.07
CA PRO A 203 -18.48 3.51 9.24
C PRO A 203 -17.19 4.21 8.82
N ARG A 204 -17.11 4.63 7.57
CA ARG A 204 -15.90 5.25 6.99
C ARG A 204 -15.48 6.53 7.72
N GLU A 205 -16.43 7.29 8.22
CA GLU A 205 -16.21 8.53 8.99
C GLU A 205 -15.55 8.23 10.35
N VAL A 206 -15.94 7.12 10.99
CA VAL A 206 -15.36 6.66 12.25
C VAL A 206 -13.91 6.21 12.04
N ILE A 207 -13.63 5.47 10.95
CA ILE A 207 -12.28 5.08 10.58
C ILE A 207 -11.42 6.32 10.28
N ALA A 208 -11.95 7.28 9.50
CA ALA A 208 -11.26 8.53 9.20
C ALA A 208 -10.94 9.34 10.45
N HIS A 209 -11.85 9.38 11.44
CA HIS A 209 -11.59 10.03 12.72
C HIS A 209 -10.44 9.35 13.47
N ASP A 210 -10.36 8.00 13.46
CA ASP A 210 -9.26 7.28 14.10
C ASP A 210 -7.92 7.57 13.40
N VAL A 211 -7.90 7.70 12.08
CA VAL A 211 -6.72 8.15 11.31
C VAL A 211 -6.26 9.53 11.78
N MET A 212 -7.16 10.52 11.84
CA MET A 212 -6.81 11.87 12.27
C MET A 212 -6.32 11.89 13.73
N ARG A 213 -6.92 11.07 14.59
CA ARG A 213 -6.47 10.91 15.97
C ARG A 213 -5.07 10.28 16.07
N ALA A 214 -4.75 9.33 15.19
CA ALA A 214 -3.41 8.75 15.10
C ALA A 214 -2.37 9.80 14.71
N LEU A 215 -2.67 10.64 13.70
CA LEU A 215 -1.79 11.74 13.31
C LEU A 215 -1.55 12.75 14.46
N SER A 216 -2.61 13.13 15.18
CA SER A 216 -2.48 14.00 16.35
C SER A 216 -1.63 13.39 17.46
N ARG A 217 -1.83 12.11 17.80
CA ARG A 217 -1.01 11.41 18.83
C ARG A 217 0.46 11.36 18.45
N ARG A 218 0.77 11.31 17.17
CA ARG A 218 2.14 11.32 16.63
C ARG A 218 2.73 12.72 16.48
N GLY A 219 1.97 13.79 16.81
CA GLY A 219 2.42 15.17 16.64
C GLY A 219 2.62 15.59 15.19
N LEU A 220 1.90 14.94 14.27
CA LEU A 220 1.99 15.24 12.84
C LEU A 220 1.05 16.39 12.44
N ILE A 221 -0.05 16.55 13.18
CA ILE A 221 -1.02 17.65 13.07
C ILE A 221 -1.29 18.27 14.42
#